data_f82c3175fdec6776ca5dda0a1398169b
#
_entry.id   f82c3175fdec6776ca5dda0a1398169b
#
_cell.length_a   1.000
_cell.length_b   1.000
_cell.length_c   1.000
_cell.angle_alpha   90.00
_cell.angle_beta   90.00
_cell.angle_gamma   90.00
#
_symmetry.space_group_name_H-M   'P 1'
#
loop_
_entity.id
_entity.type
_entity.pdbx_description
1 polymer ?
#
loop_
_entity_poly.entity_id
_entity_poly.type
_entity_poly.pdbx_seq_one_letter_code
_entity_poly.pdbx_strand_id
1 'polypeptide(L)'
;MKILALIKYSLDVAEIKVDTATKELRMAGVPEKVGNMDKNVVEAAVQLKEKAGGTLFGLSLGPAAAREGFREVLAIGVDEIALVEDPFGGKADASIAVSVLEAAINKFGPFDLIVAGFASDDGYTYQVGPRLAERLNLPLVSFARQLSVQDGKIQADRDLDDHQERVEVSLPAVVTVAEEAYPPRRTTLMDALKAKKKPVNVMSIGDLGLDQAALEQNSKINLADQQGIVVHRKQQIIKGASMQEMADKLIDILLQENVLKGGA
;
A
#
# COMPACT_ATOMS: atom_id res chain seq x y z
N MET A 1 -16.30 -0.61 -16.57
CA MET A 1 -15.51 0.33 -15.74
C MET A 1 -14.01 0.04 -15.93
N LYS A 2 -13.16 1.04 -16.08
CA LYS A 2 -11.70 0.89 -16.17
C LYS A 2 -11.08 1.27 -14.83
N ILE A 3 -10.61 0.28 -14.08
CA ILE A 3 -10.04 0.46 -12.75
C ILE A 3 -8.52 0.44 -12.85
N LEU A 4 -7.85 1.34 -12.13
CA LEU A 4 -6.41 1.33 -11.92
C LEU A 4 -6.10 0.90 -10.49
N ALA A 5 -5.21 -0.09 -10.32
CA ALA A 5 -4.59 -0.42 -9.05
C ALA A 5 -3.15 0.09 -9.03
N LEU A 6 -2.80 0.91 -8.05
CA LEU A 6 -1.40 1.26 -7.78
C LEU A 6 -0.76 0.14 -6.99
N ILE A 7 0.40 -0.33 -7.45
CA ILE A 7 1.07 -1.50 -6.89
C ILE A 7 2.53 -1.15 -6.66
N LYS A 8 3.02 -1.33 -5.43
CA LYS A 8 4.43 -1.16 -5.12
C LYS A 8 5.14 -2.50 -4.96
N TYR A 9 6.33 -2.59 -5.54
CA TYR A 9 7.27 -3.69 -5.35
C TYR A 9 8.46 -3.15 -4.59
N SER A 10 8.72 -3.70 -3.42
CA SER A 10 9.74 -3.18 -2.49
C SER A 10 10.30 -4.30 -1.61
N LEU A 11 11.31 -4.00 -0.81
CA LEU A 11 11.86 -4.90 0.18
C LEU A 11 10.77 -5.45 1.11
N ASP A 12 10.86 -6.74 1.44
CA ASP A 12 10.06 -7.36 2.50
C ASP A 12 10.51 -6.83 3.86
N VAL A 13 9.84 -5.80 4.37
CA VAL A 13 10.22 -5.15 5.62
C VAL A 13 10.18 -6.09 6.83
N ALA A 14 9.40 -7.19 6.76
CA ALA A 14 9.34 -8.19 7.82
C ALA A 14 10.63 -9.02 7.93
N GLU A 15 11.41 -9.10 6.86
CA GLU A 15 12.70 -9.81 6.82
C GLU A 15 13.90 -8.92 7.17
N ILE A 16 13.70 -7.61 7.34
CA ILE A 16 14.76 -6.68 7.74
C ILE A 16 15.17 -6.96 9.19
N LYS A 17 16.45 -7.23 9.40
CA LYS A 17 17.02 -7.44 10.72
C LYS A 17 17.64 -6.15 11.24
N VAL A 18 17.43 -5.91 12.54
CA VAL A 18 18.01 -4.77 13.25
C VAL A 18 19.22 -5.26 14.06
N ASP A 19 20.36 -4.61 13.91
CA ASP A 19 21.46 -4.79 14.83
C ASP A 19 21.10 -4.16 16.17
N THR A 20 21.06 -4.96 17.22
CA THR A 20 20.56 -4.50 18.54
C THR A 20 21.53 -3.54 19.24
N ALA A 21 22.81 -3.52 18.87
CA ALA A 21 23.82 -2.64 19.46
C ALA A 21 23.91 -1.30 18.72
N THR A 22 23.95 -1.34 17.37
CA THR A 22 24.11 -0.13 16.54
C THR A 22 22.81 0.46 16.06
N LYS A 23 21.70 -0.29 16.13
CA LYS A 23 20.38 0.00 15.55
C LYS A 23 20.38 0.07 14.03
N GLU A 24 21.44 -0.35 13.37
CA GLU A 24 21.52 -0.39 11.92
C GLU A 24 20.57 -1.42 11.32
N LEU A 25 19.98 -1.09 10.19
CA LEU A 25 19.12 -1.99 9.42
C LEU A 25 19.98 -2.85 8.49
N ARG A 26 19.85 -4.16 8.59
CA ARG A 26 20.51 -5.13 7.70
C ARG A 26 19.59 -5.44 6.53
N MET A 27 19.71 -4.69 5.44
CA MET A 27 18.88 -4.82 4.25
C MET A 27 19.51 -5.72 3.17
N ALA A 28 20.80 -6.03 3.27
CA ALA A 28 21.48 -6.90 2.31
C ALA A 28 20.89 -8.32 2.32
N GLY A 29 20.45 -8.79 1.15
CA GLY A 29 19.85 -10.13 0.99
C GLY A 29 18.38 -10.22 1.40
N VAL A 30 17.75 -9.12 1.82
CA VAL A 30 16.30 -9.08 2.05
C VAL A 30 15.59 -9.22 0.70
N PRO A 31 14.63 -10.15 0.55
CA PRO A 31 13.89 -10.31 -0.70
C PRO A 31 12.99 -9.09 -0.96
N GLU A 32 12.71 -8.87 -2.24
CA GLU A 32 11.69 -7.91 -2.68
C GLU A 32 10.40 -8.64 -3.04
N LYS A 33 9.26 -8.00 -2.81
CA LYS A 33 7.93 -8.54 -3.13
C LYS A 33 6.92 -7.44 -3.40
N VAL A 34 5.75 -7.80 -3.92
CA VAL A 34 4.56 -6.94 -3.86
C VAL A 34 4.14 -6.83 -2.40
N GLY A 35 3.97 -5.62 -1.90
CA GLY A 35 3.57 -5.34 -0.52
C GLY A 35 2.26 -6.01 -0.13
N ASN A 36 2.08 -6.30 1.16
CA ASN A 36 0.82 -6.86 1.64
C ASN A 36 -0.33 -5.87 1.48
N MET A 37 -0.06 -4.58 1.70
CA MET A 37 -1.04 -3.51 1.44
C MET A 37 -1.44 -3.46 -0.02
N ASP A 38 -0.48 -3.61 -0.94
CA ASP A 38 -0.75 -3.61 -2.38
C ASP A 38 -1.57 -4.83 -2.81
N LYS A 39 -1.39 -5.97 -2.18
CA LYS A 39 -2.24 -7.16 -2.40
C LYS A 39 -3.69 -6.92 -1.94
N ASN A 40 -3.91 -6.19 -0.84
CA ASN A 40 -5.24 -5.74 -0.43
C ASN A 40 -5.87 -4.82 -1.48
N VAL A 41 -5.11 -3.88 -2.03
CA VAL A 41 -5.55 -2.99 -3.13
C VAL A 41 -5.98 -3.80 -4.33
N VAL A 42 -5.16 -4.76 -4.74
CA VAL A 42 -5.46 -5.63 -5.89
C VAL A 42 -6.74 -6.42 -5.64
N GLU A 43 -6.91 -7.03 -4.46
CA GLU A 43 -8.12 -7.78 -4.13
C GLU A 43 -9.36 -6.89 -4.12
N ALA A 44 -9.29 -5.70 -3.52
CA ALA A 44 -10.38 -4.72 -3.55
C ALA A 44 -10.80 -4.35 -4.98
N ALA A 45 -9.82 -4.06 -5.82
CA ALA A 45 -10.05 -3.70 -7.22
C ALA A 45 -10.60 -4.88 -8.04
N VAL A 46 -10.14 -6.12 -7.78
CA VAL A 46 -10.67 -7.33 -8.42
C VAL A 46 -12.13 -7.56 -8.04
N GLN A 47 -12.48 -7.44 -6.75
CA GLN A 47 -13.87 -7.58 -6.31
C GLN A 47 -14.80 -6.52 -6.93
N LEU A 48 -14.32 -5.27 -7.06
CA LEU A 48 -15.06 -4.22 -7.75
C LEU A 48 -15.25 -4.55 -9.24
N LYS A 49 -14.18 -4.99 -9.92
CA LYS A 49 -14.24 -5.43 -11.32
C LYS A 49 -15.25 -6.58 -11.51
N GLU A 50 -15.24 -7.57 -10.64
CA GLU A 50 -16.14 -8.72 -10.70
C GLU A 50 -17.61 -8.32 -10.53
N LYS A 51 -17.89 -7.34 -9.64
CA LYS A 51 -19.28 -6.87 -9.38
C LYS A 51 -19.79 -5.88 -10.44
N ALA A 52 -18.95 -4.92 -10.82
CA ALA A 52 -19.37 -3.82 -11.71
C ALA A 52 -19.03 -4.09 -13.20
N GLY A 53 -18.26 -5.12 -13.48
CA GLY A 53 -17.71 -5.38 -14.82
C GLY A 53 -16.59 -4.44 -15.21
N GLY A 54 -15.84 -4.79 -16.25
CA GLY A 54 -14.79 -3.93 -16.82
C GLY A 54 -13.40 -4.54 -16.78
N THR A 55 -12.38 -3.69 -16.73
CA THR A 55 -10.95 -4.07 -16.77
C THR A 55 -10.19 -3.51 -15.59
N LEU A 56 -9.16 -4.24 -15.15
CA LEU A 56 -8.28 -3.86 -14.06
C LEU A 56 -6.84 -3.72 -14.59
N PHE A 57 -6.34 -2.50 -14.57
CA PHE A 57 -4.99 -2.13 -14.95
C PHE A 57 -4.13 -1.95 -13.69
N GLY A 58 -2.92 -2.50 -13.68
CA GLY A 58 -1.93 -2.27 -12.62
C GLY A 58 -0.91 -1.23 -13.06
N LEU A 59 -0.47 -0.36 -12.17
CA LEU A 59 0.61 0.60 -12.40
C LEU A 59 1.59 0.58 -11.24
N SER A 60 2.87 0.53 -11.58
CA SER A 60 3.96 0.53 -10.60
C SER A 60 5.11 1.42 -11.06
N LEU A 61 5.76 2.07 -10.11
CA LEU A 61 7.11 2.61 -10.22
C LEU A 61 8.02 1.70 -9.38
N GLY A 62 9.00 1.06 -9.99
CA GLY A 62 9.84 0.11 -9.27
C GLY A 62 10.99 -0.46 -10.11
N PRO A 63 11.81 -1.34 -9.53
CA PRO A 63 12.95 -1.95 -10.22
C PRO A 63 12.49 -2.90 -11.35
N ALA A 64 13.33 -3.11 -12.35
CA ALA A 64 13.07 -4.05 -13.43
C ALA A 64 12.72 -5.48 -12.95
N ALA A 65 13.27 -5.89 -11.80
CA ALA A 65 12.99 -7.17 -11.15
C ALA A 65 11.51 -7.34 -10.76
N ALA A 66 10.78 -6.26 -10.52
CA ALA A 66 9.37 -6.27 -10.18
C ALA A 66 8.51 -6.98 -11.23
N ARG A 67 8.96 -7.03 -12.48
CA ARG A 67 8.25 -7.70 -13.59
C ARG A 67 7.88 -9.15 -13.26
N GLU A 68 8.79 -9.91 -12.67
CA GLU A 68 8.50 -11.30 -12.26
C GLU A 68 7.62 -11.36 -11.01
N GLY A 69 7.81 -10.45 -10.05
CA GLY A 69 6.99 -10.36 -8.85
C GLY A 69 5.52 -10.07 -9.15
N PHE A 70 5.22 -9.35 -10.23
CA PHE A 70 3.84 -9.07 -10.63
C PHE A 70 3.05 -10.27 -11.13
N ARG A 71 3.69 -11.42 -11.36
CA ARG A 71 2.96 -12.66 -11.71
C ARG A 71 1.94 -13.03 -10.65
N GLU A 72 2.23 -12.75 -9.39
CA GLU A 72 1.31 -13.00 -8.28
C GLU A 72 0.02 -12.16 -8.43
N VAL A 73 0.13 -10.85 -8.62
CA VAL A 73 -1.06 -9.97 -8.72
C VAL A 73 -1.83 -10.16 -10.03
N LEU A 74 -1.14 -10.53 -11.11
CA LEU A 74 -1.78 -10.95 -12.35
C LEU A 74 -2.59 -12.23 -12.16
N ALA A 75 -2.13 -13.15 -11.28
CA ALA A 75 -2.86 -14.37 -10.93
C ALA A 75 -4.09 -14.06 -10.05
N ILE A 76 -4.01 -13.07 -9.15
CA ILE A 76 -5.15 -12.61 -8.34
C ILE A 76 -6.27 -12.07 -9.24
N GLY A 77 -5.95 -11.34 -10.32
CA GLY A 77 -6.98 -10.89 -11.25
C GLY A 77 -6.71 -9.60 -12.02
N VAL A 78 -5.53 -8.99 -11.85
CA VAL A 78 -5.11 -7.86 -12.69
C VAL A 78 -5.01 -8.33 -14.14
N ASP A 79 -5.47 -7.52 -15.11
CA ASP A 79 -5.50 -7.91 -16.52
C ASP A 79 -4.18 -7.61 -17.23
N GLU A 80 -3.60 -6.45 -16.96
CA GLU A 80 -2.30 -6.01 -17.48
C GLU A 80 -1.62 -5.05 -16.51
N ILE A 81 -0.30 -4.92 -16.59
CA ILE A 81 0.48 -4.01 -15.74
C ILE A 81 1.41 -3.14 -16.60
N ALA A 82 1.49 -1.85 -16.26
CA ALA A 82 2.59 -0.99 -16.67
C ALA A 82 3.58 -0.86 -15.49
N LEU A 83 4.84 -1.15 -15.77
CA LEU A 83 5.97 -0.92 -14.87
C LEU A 83 6.79 0.24 -15.43
N VAL A 84 6.82 1.35 -14.71
CA VAL A 84 7.80 2.41 -14.95
C VAL A 84 9.06 2.04 -14.19
N GLU A 85 10.17 1.85 -14.90
CA GLU A 85 11.44 1.55 -14.25
C GLU A 85 11.92 2.73 -13.43
N ASP A 86 12.26 2.47 -12.16
CA ASP A 86 12.73 3.45 -11.21
C ASP A 86 14.24 3.71 -11.41
N PRO A 87 14.64 4.90 -11.93
CA PRO A 87 16.04 5.24 -12.07
C PRO A 87 16.67 5.76 -10.77
N PHE A 88 15.89 5.94 -9.70
CA PHE A 88 16.33 6.53 -8.44
C PHE A 88 16.84 5.48 -7.44
N GLY A 89 16.84 4.20 -7.84
CA GLY A 89 17.33 3.10 -6.99
C GLY A 89 16.54 2.93 -5.68
N GLY A 90 15.23 3.08 -5.73
CA GLY A 90 14.33 2.98 -4.57
C GLY A 90 14.30 4.24 -3.69
N LYS A 91 14.97 5.33 -4.09
CA LYS A 91 15.02 6.60 -3.32
C LYS A 91 13.99 7.64 -3.76
N ALA A 92 13.08 7.27 -4.68
CA ALA A 92 12.00 8.16 -5.09
C ALA A 92 11.11 8.49 -3.89
N ASP A 93 11.10 9.77 -3.48
CA ASP A 93 10.15 10.24 -2.48
C ASP A 93 8.72 10.31 -3.05
N ALA A 94 7.74 10.64 -2.20
CA ALA A 94 6.36 10.74 -2.64
C ALA A 94 6.16 11.83 -3.73
N SER A 95 7.00 12.86 -3.79
CA SER A 95 6.89 13.93 -4.80
C SER A 95 7.30 13.41 -6.17
N ILE A 96 8.40 12.67 -6.23
CA ILE A 96 8.88 12.00 -7.44
C ILE A 96 7.88 10.94 -7.88
N ALA A 97 7.50 10.04 -6.96
CA ALA A 97 6.58 8.95 -7.25
C ALA A 97 5.25 9.46 -7.83
N VAL A 98 4.66 10.48 -7.20
CA VAL A 98 3.39 11.07 -7.67
C VAL A 98 3.55 11.69 -9.06
N SER A 99 4.66 12.37 -9.36
CA SER A 99 4.88 12.96 -10.69
C SER A 99 5.00 11.91 -11.78
N VAL A 100 5.68 10.80 -11.50
CA VAL A 100 5.82 9.69 -12.45
C VAL A 100 4.49 8.96 -12.64
N LEU A 101 3.79 8.66 -11.54
CA LEU A 101 2.50 7.95 -11.58
C LEU A 101 1.44 8.79 -12.29
N GLU A 102 1.38 10.11 -12.06
CA GLU A 102 0.48 11.02 -12.76
C GLU A 102 0.70 11.01 -14.29
N ALA A 103 1.96 11.11 -14.72
CA ALA A 103 2.30 11.06 -16.14
C ALA A 103 1.88 9.72 -16.77
N ALA A 104 2.11 8.61 -16.08
CA ALA A 104 1.67 7.29 -16.52
C ALA A 104 0.14 7.16 -16.54
N ILE A 105 -0.56 7.66 -15.52
CA ILE A 105 -2.03 7.69 -15.47
C ILE A 105 -2.59 8.46 -16.66
N ASN A 106 -2.03 9.61 -16.98
CA ASN A 106 -2.46 10.43 -18.14
C ASN A 106 -2.18 9.72 -19.47
N LYS A 107 -1.09 8.94 -19.57
CA LYS A 107 -0.76 8.16 -20.76
C LYS A 107 -1.70 6.99 -21.00
N PHE A 108 -2.06 6.25 -19.95
CA PHE A 108 -2.86 5.03 -20.06
C PHE A 108 -4.36 5.25 -19.83
N GLY A 109 -4.74 6.40 -19.27
CA GLY A 109 -6.13 6.74 -18.96
C GLY A 109 -7.05 6.95 -20.18
N PRO A 110 -8.27 7.43 -19.99
CA PRO A 110 -8.83 7.73 -18.67
C PRO A 110 -9.17 6.48 -17.86
N PHE A 111 -9.14 6.61 -16.53
CA PHE A 111 -9.60 5.61 -15.58
C PHE A 111 -10.84 6.13 -14.83
N ASP A 112 -11.81 5.25 -14.58
CA ASP A 112 -13.00 5.59 -13.80
C ASP A 112 -12.70 5.59 -12.31
N LEU A 113 -11.82 4.68 -11.85
CA LEU A 113 -11.45 4.55 -10.45
C LEU A 113 -9.95 4.24 -10.32
N ILE A 114 -9.28 4.96 -9.42
CA ILE A 114 -7.90 4.69 -9.02
C ILE A 114 -7.94 4.15 -7.59
N VAL A 115 -7.42 2.94 -7.38
CA VAL A 115 -7.34 2.30 -6.08
C VAL A 115 -5.88 2.21 -5.65
N ALA A 116 -5.56 2.72 -4.49
CA ALA A 116 -4.23 2.70 -3.89
C ALA A 116 -4.26 2.15 -2.47
N GLY A 117 -3.14 1.72 -1.93
CA GLY A 117 -2.98 1.52 -0.50
C GLY A 117 -3.02 2.87 0.24
N PHE A 118 -3.51 2.88 1.47
CA PHE A 118 -3.40 4.08 2.31
C PHE A 118 -1.92 4.44 2.56
N ALA A 119 -1.03 3.45 2.53
CA ALA A 119 0.42 3.56 2.60
C ALA A 119 1.08 2.46 1.77
N SER A 120 2.41 2.44 1.69
CA SER A 120 3.23 1.31 1.24
C SER A 120 3.94 0.67 2.43
N ASP A 121 4.21 -0.65 2.38
CA ASP A 121 4.82 -1.40 3.48
C ASP A 121 6.18 -0.82 3.91
N ASP A 122 6.96 -0.29 2.97
CA ASP A 122 8.30 0.23 3.21
C ASP A 122 8.34 1.69 3.65
N GLY A 123 7.55 2.55 3.03
CA GLY A 123 7.63 4.00 3.24
C GLY A 123 6.65 4.54 4.28
N TYR A 124 5.49 3.92 4.40
CA TYR A 124 4.40 4.23 5.35
C TYR A 124 4.04 5.72 5.47
N THR A 125 4.05 6.45 4.32
CA THR A 125 3.97 7.92 4.33
C THR A 125 2.57 8.48 4.21
N TYR A 126 1.58 7.70 3.79
CA TYR A 126 0.18 8.12 3.57
C TYR A 126 -0.01 9.20 2.50
N GLN A 127 0.98 9.43 1.62
CA GLN A 127 1.01 10.62 0.77
C GLN A 127 0.60 10.37 -0.68
N VAL A 128 0.89 9.20 -1.24
CA VAL A 128 0.77 8.98 -2.70
C VAL A 128 -0.68 9.11 -3.17
N GLY A 129 -1.62 8.43 -2.52
CA GLY A 129 -3.04 8.50 -2.88
C GLY A 129 -3.61 9.92 -2.84
N PRO A 130 -3.53 10.63 -1.70
CA PRO A 130 -4.01 12.01 -1.57
C PRO A 130 -3.36 12.99 -2.55
N ARG A 131 -2.05 12.91 -2.74
CA ARG A 131 -1.34 13.80 -3.68
C ARG A 131 -1.73 13.54 -5.13
N LEU A 132 -1.97 12.27 -5.52
CA LEU A 132 -2.46 11.93 -6.85
C LEU A 132 -3.88 12.46 -7.07
N ALA A 133 -4.76 12.33 -6.08
CA ALA A 133 -6.11 12.86 -6.17
C ALA A 133 -6.10 14.36 -6.43
N GLU A 134 -5.30 15.12 -5.68
CA GLU A 134 -5.14 16.56 -5.86
C GLU A 134 -4.58 16.92 -7.25
N ARG A 135 -3.50 16.27 -7.69
CA ARG A 135 -2.88 16.56 -8.99
C ARG A 135 -3.75 16.20 -10.18
N LEU A 136 -4.55 15.15 -10.05
CA LEU A 136 -5.51 14.73 -11.07
C LEU A 136 -6.84 15.49 -10.98
N ASN A 137 -6.99 16.36 -9.98
CA ASN A 137 -8.25 17.07 -9.67
C ASN A 137 -9.44 16.11 -9.54
N LEU A 138 -9.24 15.02 -8.80
CA LEU A 138 -10.25 13.98 -8.54
C LEU A 138 -10.64 13.95 -7.06
N PRO A 139 -11.89 13.63 -6.73
CA PRO A 139 -12.30 13.40 -5.36
C PRO A 139 -11.53 12.22 -4.76
N LEU A 140 -11.23 12.33 -3.46
CA LEU A 140 -10.54 11.31 -2.68
C LEU A 140 -11.45 10.72 -1.61
N VAL A 141 -11.44 9.38 -1.52
CA VAL A 141 -11.93 8.66 -0.33
C VAL A 141 -10.77 7.90 0.29
N SER A 142 -10.36 8.26 1.49
CA SER A 142 -9.24 7.61 2.18
C SER A 142 -9.72 6.57 3.20
N PHE A 143 -8.86 5.56 3.48
CA PHE A 143 -9.06 4.52 4.49
C PHE A 143 -10.34 3.68 4.31
N ALA A 144 -10.69 3.36 3.07
CA ALA A 144 -11.88 2.57 2.77
C ALA A 144 -11.71 1.11 3.21
N ARG A 145 -12.72 0.60 3.93
CA ARG A 145 -12.81 -0.81 4.35
C ARG A 145 -13.80 -1.61 3.51
N GLN A 146 -14.84 -0.97 3.03
CA GLN A 146 -15.78 -1.59 2.10
C GLN A 146 -16.04 -0.64 0.94
N LEU A 147 -16.12 -1.19 -0.27
CA LEU A 147 -16.30 -0.44 -1.50
C LEU A 147 -17.44 -1.07 -2.31
N SER A 148 -18.28 -0.21 -2.89
CA SER A 148 -19.26 -0.60 -3.90
C SER A 148 -19.42 0.52 -4.92
N VAL A 149 -19.77 0.14 -6.15
CA VAL A 149 -20.06 1.09 -7.23
C VAL A 149 -21.50 0.95 -7.63
N GLN A 150 -22.22 2.06 -7.63
CA GLN A 150 -23.62 2.12 -8.08
C GLN A 150 -23.88 3.50 -8.73
N ASP A 151 -24.62 3.50 -9.83
CA ASP A 151 -25.11 4.71 -10.52
C ASP A 151 -24.01 5.75 -10.82
N GLY A 152 -22.81 5.28 -11.23
CA GLY A 152 -21.68 6.15 -11.55
C GLY A 152 -20.98 6.78 -10.34
N LYS A 153 -21.23 6.24 -9.14
CA LYS A 153 -20.64 6.69 -7.88
C LYS A 153 -19.93 5.54 -7.17
N ILE A 154 -18.87 5.86 -6.42
CA ILE A 154 -18.25 4.96 -5.46
C ILE A 154 -18.80 5.26 -4.07
N GLN A 155 -19.29 4.23 -3.39
CA GLN A 155 -19.65 4.25 -1.98
C GLN A 155 -18.58 3.53 -1.19
N ALA A 156 -18.17 4.09 -0.08
CA ALA A 156 -17.15 3.54 0.79
C ALA A 156 -17.53 3.65 2.25
N ASP A 157 -17.38 2.56 2.99
CA ASP A 157 -17.36 2.60 4.45
C ASP A 157 -15.90 2.78 4.90
N ARG A 158 -15.65 3.73 5.78
CA ARG A 158 -14.32 4.05 6.33
C ARG A 158 -14.35 4.08 7.84
N ASP A 159 -13.27 3.60 8.45
CA ASP A 159 -13.06 3.71 9.89
C ASP A 159 -12.15 4.90 10.16
N LEU A 160 -12.59 5.80 11.01
CA LEU A 160 -11.80 6.88 11.59
C LEU A 160 -11.51 6.55 13.06
N ASP A 161 -10.70 7.38 13.73
CA ASP A 161 -10.20 7.06 15.08
C ASP A 161 -11.33 6.91 16.11
N ASP A 162 -12.44 7.63 15.95
CA ASP A 162 -13.55 7.73 16.91
C ASP A 162 -14.92 7.32 16.33
N HIS A 163 -15.04 7.13 15.02
CA HIS A 163 -16.30 6.78 14.38
C HIS A 163 -16.11 6.09 13.03
N GLN A 164 -17.20 5.50 12.55
CA GLN A 164 -17.32 4.97 11.20
C GLN A 164 -18.22 5.90 10.38
N GLU A 165 -17.87 6.08 9.11
CA GLU A 165 -18.70 6.84 8.19
C GLU A 165 -18.88 6.13 6.86
N ARG A 166 -20.02 6.39 6.23
CA ARG A 166 -20.25 6.03 4.83
C ARG A 166 -20.22 7.28 3.98
N VAL A 167 -19.36 7.25 2.98
CA VAL A 167 -19.20 8.35 2.03
C VAL A 167 -19.53 7.90 0.62
N GLU A 168 -20.02 8.83 -0.19
CA GLU A 168 -20.34 8.60 -1.59
C GLU A 168 -19.75 9.73 -2.43
N VAL A 169 -19.03 9.40 -3.49
CA VAL A 169 -18.46 10.36 -4.43
C VAL A 169 -18.69 9.92 -5.88
N SER A 170 -18.82 10.89 -6.78
CA SER A 170 -18.96 10.62 -8.21
C SER A 170 -17.65 10.12 -8.80
N LEU A 171 -17.73 9.19 -9.75
CA LEU A 171 -16.60 8.78 -10.57
C LEU A 171 -16.33 9.82 -11.68
N PRO A 172 -15.07 10.04 -12.09
CA PRO A 172 -13.88 9.33 -11.63
C PRO A 172 -13.41 9.78 -10.23
N ALA A 173 -12.77 8.86 -9.48
CA ALA A 173 -12.34 9.10 -8.11
C ALA A 173 -11.03 8.36 -7.77
N VAL A 174 -10.36 8.80 -6.70
CA VAL A 174 -9.25 8.08 -6.07
C VAL A 174 -9.73 7.53 -4.73
N VAL A 175 -9.40 6.27 -4.46
CA VAL A 175 -9.70 5.61 -3.17
C VAL A 175 -8.42 5.04 -2.59
N THR A 176 -8.19 5.23 -1.29
CA THR A 176 -7.17 4.47 -0.59
C THR A 176 -7.81 3.42 0.32
N VAL A 177 -7.32 2.18 0.21
CA VAL A 177 -7.84 1.02 0.95
C VAL A 177 -7.11 0.89 2.28
N ALA A 178 -7.86 0.65 3.36
CA ALA A 178 -7.31 0.41 4.69
C ALA A 178 -6.60 -0.95 4.78
N GLU A 179 -5.72 -1.08 5.77
CA GLU A 179 -4.99 -2.31 6.04
C GLU A 179 -5.96 -3.46 6.34
N GLU A 180 -5.65 -4.65 5.82
CA GLU A 180 -6.43 -5.88 6.00
C GLU A 180 -7.93 -5.81 5.62
N ALA A 181 -8.37 -4.74 4.95
CA ALA A 181 -9.78 -4.60 4.54
C ALA A 181 -10.19 -5.63 3.50
N TYR A 182 -9.26 -6.04 2.64
CA TYR A 182 -9.48 -7.01 1.56
C TYR A 182 -8.39 -8.08 1.54
N PRO A 183 -8.45 -9.10 2.40
CA PRO A 183 -7.47 -10.17 2.41
C PRO A 183 -7.36 -10.82 1.01
N PRO A 184 -6.17 -10.92 0.42
CA PRO A 184 -6.00 -11.41 -0.93
C PRO A 184 -6.44 -12.87 -1.06
N ARG A 185 -7.15 -13.18 -2.13
CA ARG A 185 -7.58 -14.54 -2.45
C ARG A 185 -6.40 -15.47 -2.69
N ARG A 186 -6.57 -16.74 -2.38
CA ARG A 186 -5.60 -17.79 -2.77
C ARG A 186 -5.73 -18.04 -4.27
N THR A 187 -4.60 -18.05 -4.96
CA THR A 187 -4.55 -18.35 -6.39
C THR A 187 -4.26 -19.84 -6.64
N THR A 188 -4.84 -20.36 -7.72
CA THR A 188 -4.60 -21.74 -8.14
C THR A 188 -3.41 -21.84 -9.10
N LEU A 189 -2.92 -23.07 -9.36
CA LEU A 189 -1.92 -23.29 -10.40
C LEU A 189 -2.39 -22.82 -11.79
N MET A 190 -3.68 -22.98 -12.07
CA MET A 190 -4.27 -22.52 -13.34
C MET A 190 -4.25 -20.99 -13.45
N ASP A 191 -4.49 -20.28 -12.36
CA ASP A 191 -4.41 -18.81 -12.33
C ASP A 191 -2.98 -18.34 -12.57
N ALA A 192 -1.99 -19.00 -11.96
CA ALA A 192 -0.58 -18.74 -12.18
C ALA A 192 -0.15 -18.99 -13.64
N LEU A 193 -0.67 -20.05 -14.27
CA LEU A 193 -0.43 -20.33 -15.70
C LEU A 193 -1.06 -19.27 -16.61
N LYS A 194 -2.30 -18.84 -16.32
CA LYS A 194 -2.94 -17.75 -17.06
C LYS A 194 -2.18 -16.43 -16.90
N ALA A 195 -1.70 -16.13 -15.70
CA ALA A 195 -0.92 -14.92 -15.39
C ALA A 195 0.34 -14.79 -16.25
N LYS A 196 1.00 -15.91 -16.61
CA LYS A 196 2.19 -15.89 -17.48
C LYS A 196 1.91 -15.30 -18.87
N LYS A 197 0.66 -15.34 -19.33
CA LYS A 197 0.24 -14.83 -20.65
C LYS A 197 -0.18 -13.37 -20.62
N LYS A 198 -0.42 -12.81 -19.42
CA LYS A 198 -0.86 -11.43 -19.27
C LYS A 198 0.31 -10.45 -19.47
N PRO A 199 0.09 -9.29 -20.11
CA PRO A 199 1.15 -8.35 -20.41
C PRO A 199 1.67 -7.62 -19.19
N VAL A 200 2.99 -7.45 -19.13
CA VAL A 200 3.68 -6.49 -18.28
C VAL A 200 4.49 -5.57 -19.18
N ASN A 201 4.00 -4.36 -19.37
CA ASN A 201 4.60 -3.35 -20.21
C ASN A 201 5.63 -2.56 -19.40
N VAL A 202 6.90 -2.69 -19.76
CA VAL A 202 8.00 -1.98 -19.09
C VAL A 202 8.34 -0.73 -19.87
N MET A 203 8.52 0.38 -19.18
CA MET A 203 8.89 1.67 -19.76
C MET A 203 9.80 2.46 -18.84
N SER A 204 10.54 3.39 -19.42
CA SER A 204 11.35 4.37 -18.67
C SER A 204 10.52 5.62 -18.33
N ILE A 205 11.04 6.45 -17.43
CA ILE A 205 10.47 7.79 -17.18
C ILE A 205 10.55 8.68 -18.43
N GLY A 206 11.58 8.49 -19.29
CA GLY A 206 11.71 9.19 -20.56
C GLY A 206 10.57 8.89 -21.53
N ASP A 207 10.01 7.68 -21.55
CA ASP A 207 8.83 7.30 -22.34
C ASP A 207 7.55 8.03 -21.90
N LEU A 208 7.58 8.63 -20.72
CA LEU A 208 6.54 9.50 -20.16
C LEU A 208 6.81 11.00 -20.40
N GLY A 209 7.90 11.32 -21.07
CA GLY A 209 8.31 12.72 -21.30
C GLY A 209 8.89 13.40 -20.03
N LEU A 210 9.34 12.62 -19.05
CA LEU A 210 9.90 13.12 -17.80
C LEU A 210 11.43 13.12 -17.85
N ASP A 211 12.03 14.12 -17.21
CA ASP A 211 13.46 14.26 -17.02
C ASP A 211 13.86 13.91 -15.58
N GLN A 212 14.83 13.01 -15.42
CA GLN A 212 15.26 12.53 -14.10
C GLN A 212 15.83 13.65 -13.23
N ALA A 213 16.69 14.49 -13.79
CA ALA A 213 17.35 15.56 -13.03
C ALA A 213 16.31 16.59 -12.54
N ALA A 214 15.30 16.92 -13.37
CA ALA A 214 14.22 17.81 -12.97
C ALA A 214 13.38 17.21 -11.86
N LEU A 215 13.11 15.91 -11.86
CA LEU A 215 12.40 15.22 -10.78
C LEU A 215 13.21 15.23 -9.48
N GLU A 216 14.51 14.97 -9.52
CA GLU A 216 15.39 15.01 -8.35
C GLU A 216 15.47 16.40 -7.73
N GLN A 217 15.55 17.46 -8.54
CA GLN A 217 15.53 18.84 -8.06
C GLN A 217 14.20 19.22 -7.37
N ASN A 218 13.10 18.59 -7.76
CA ASN A 218 11.79 18.80 -7.16
C ASN A 218 11.54 17.98 -5.90
N SER A 219 12.40 17.01 -5.58
CA SER A 219 12.35 16.27 -4.32
C SER A 219 12.53 17.24 -3.13
N LYS A 220 11.64 17.11 -2.14
CA LYS A 220 11.62 17.98 -0.95
C LYS A 220 12.08 17.23 0.30
N ILE A 221 12.39 15.94 0.17
CA ILE A 221 12.74 15.07 1.30
C ILE A 221 14.15 14.59 1.10
N ASN A 222 14.97 14.77 2.14
CA ASN A 222 16.29 14.18 2.23
C ASN A 222 16.31 13.23 3.42
N LEU A 223 16.60 11.95 3.18
CA LEU A 223 16.76 10.97 4.25
C LEU A 223 18.08 11.24 4.96
N ALA A 224 18.02 11.79 6.17
CA ALA A 224 19.20 12.13 6.96
C ALA A 224 19.77 10.91 7.73
N ASP A 225 18.87 10.07 8.27
CA ASP A 225 19.22 8.87 9.03
C ASP A 225 18.09 7.85 9.01
N GLN A 226 18.43 6.58 9.18
CA GLN A 226 17.49 5.48 9.25
C GLN A 226 17.96 4.45 10.29
N GLN A 227 17.19 4.27 11.34
CA GLN A 227 17.52 3.36 12.43
C GLN A 227 16.36 2.41 12.72
N GLY A 228 16.70 1.19 13.11
CA GLY A 228 15.74 0.20 13.57
C GLY A 228 15.30 0.43 15.02
N ILE A 229 14.08 0.06 15.33
CA ILE A 229 13.57 0.08 16.69
C ILE A 229 13.96 -1.22 17.39
N VAL A 230 14.69 -1.10 18.51
CA VAL A 230 14.99 -2.23 19.38
C VAL A 230 14.00 -2.24 20.55
N VAL A 231 13.09 -3.21 20.55
CA VAL A 231 12.08 -3.35 21.61
C VAL A 231 12.61 -4.28 22.71
N HIS A 232 12.83 -3.76 23.88
CA HIS A 232 13.13 -4.56 25.08
C HIS A 232 11.84 -4.91 25.80
N ARG A 233 11.37 -6.15 25.61
CA ARG A 233 10.19 -6.65 26.33
C ARG A 233 10.58 -7.11 27.71
N LYS A 234 9.90 -6.66 28.77
CA LYS A 234 10.12 -7.08 30.17
C LYS A 234 9.79 -8.55 30.42
N GLN A 235 9.01 -9.17 29.55
CA GLN A 235 8.62 -10.60 29.61
C GLN A 235 8.09 -11.02 30.99
N GLN A 236 7.30 -10.19 31.63
CA GLN A 236 6.71 -10.48 32.95
C GLN A 236 5.64 -11.56 32.81
N ILE A 237 5.82 -12.67 33.51
CA ILE A 237 4.84 -13.75 33.55
C ILE A 237 4.01 -13.56 34.81
N ILE A 238 2.71 -13.28 34.68
CA ILE A 238 1.78 -13.09 35.76
C ILE A 238 1.25 -14.46 36.18
N LYS A 239 1.44 -14.81 37.46
CA LYS A 239 0.93 -16.04 38.06
C LYS A 239 0.00 -15.71 39.22
N GLY A 240 -1.09 -16.47 39.36
CA GLY A 240 -2.05 -16.37 40.47
C GLY A 240 -2.76 -17.68 40.72
N ALA A 241 -3.39 -17.83 41.86
CA ALA A 241 -4.18 -18.99 42.23
C ALA A 241 -5.54 -19.04 41.50
N SER A 242 -5.99 -17.89 40.95
CA SER A 242 -7.22 -17.77 40.19
C SER A 242 -7.05 -16.79 39.01
N MET A 243 -7.96 -16.86 38.02
CA MET A 243 -8.02 -15.91 36.93
C MET A 243 -8.26 -14.48 37.42
N GLN A 244 -9.07 -14.31 38.48
CA GLN A 244 -9.34 -13.01 39.08
C GLN A 244 -8.05 -12.39 39.63
N GLU A 245 -7.29 -13.15 40.43
CA GLU A 245 -6.01 -12.70 40.99
C GLU A 245 -5.00 -12.31 39.89
N MET A 246 -4.95 -13.09 38.79
CA MET A 246 -4.07 -12.76 37.65
C MET A 246 -4.52 -11.49 36.95
N ALA A 247 -5.83 -11.27 36.79
CA ALA A 247 -6.38 -10.05 36.18
C ALA A 247 -6.08 -8.81 37.06
N ASP A 248 -6.28 -8.89 38.35
CA ASP A 248 -6.00 -7.80 39.29
C ASP A 248 -4.50 -7.43 39.27
N LYS A 249 -3.61 -8.44 39.31
CA LYS A 249 -2.16 -8.21 39.14
C LYS A 249 -1.78 -7.58 37.80
N LEU A 250 -2.45 -7.97 36.70
CA LEU A 250 -2.23 -7.35 35.40
C LEU A 250 -2.61 -5.88 35.41
N ILE A 251 -3.77 -5.54 35.97
CA ILE A 251 -4.24 -4.17 36.10
C ILE A 251 -3.25 -3.34 36.92
N ASP A 252 -2.81 -3.85 38.07
CA ASP A 252 -1.84 -3.16 38.93
C ASP A 252 -0.53 -2.87 38.21
N ILE A 253 0.01 -3.86 37.44
CA ILE A 253 1.22 -3.68 36.67
C ILE A 253 1.01 -2.62 35.55
N LEU A 254 -0.12 -2.67 34.83
CA LEU A 254 -0.41 -1.71 33.76
C LEU A 254 -0.59 -0.27 34.29
N LEU A 255 -1.16 -0.12 35.51
CA LEU A 255 -1.24 1.18 36.18
C LEU A 255 0.14 1.68 36.65
N GLN A 256 0.98 0.81 37.23
CA GLN A 256 2.34 1.15 37.65
C GLN A 256 3.24 1.57 36.46
N GLU A 257 3.04 0.92 35.31
CA GLU A 257 3.78 1.23 34.05
C GLU A 257 3.18 2.44 33.30
N ASN A 258 2.15 3.09 33.80
CA ASN A 258 1.40 4.20 33.16
C ASN A 258 0.82 3.82 31.78
N VAL A 259 0.56 2.55 31.53
CA VAL A 259 -0.11 2.08 30.30
C VAL A 259 -1.62 2.34 30.40
N LEU A 260 -2.20 2.13 31.60
CA LEU A 260 -3.56 2.55 31.92
C LEU A 260 -3.51 3.83 32.74
N LYS A 261 -4.37 4.80 32.40
CA LYS A 261 -4.65 5.92 33.29
C LYS A 261 -5.69 5.46 34.29
N GLY A 262 -5.38 5.57 35.56
CA GLY A 262 -6.39 5.34 36.61
C GLY A 262 -7.58 6.27 36.35
N GLY A 263 -8.77 5.70 36.19
CA GLY A 263 -9.99 6.50 36.08
C GLY A 263 -10.13 7.40 37.29
N ALA A 264 -10.39 8.69 37.08
CA ALA A 264 -10.79 9.65 38.09
C ALA A 264 -12.23 9.36 38.56
#